data_a1540e6cf41e145c8be9b56743bad37e
#
_entry.id   a1540e6cf41e145c8be9b56743bad37e
#
_cell.length_a   1.000
_cell.length_b   1.000
_cell.length_c   1.000
_cell.angle_alpha   90.00
_cell.angle_beta   90.00
_cell.angle_gamma   90.00
#
_symmetry.space_group_name_H-M   'P 1'
#
loop_
_entity.id
_entity.type
_entity.pdbx_description
1 polymer ?
#
loop_
_entity_poly.entity_id
_entity_poly.type
_entity_poly.pdbx_seq_one_letter_code
_entity_poly.pdbx_strand_id
1 'polypeptide(L)'
;MDKIILFGAGKNGKKLLGVYDDRVVAIIDNDKIKQGSLLNGIPIISLDTYVESYSEIPIVIATLKYKEIVYELKKKGIRNYRVDDLLFQTNDVYQDSTINHDNWIDFLSVKFNKPGMHVLEVGSRIVTGSCNRNRFDKAEYTGFDYYSGANVDIVGDAHRLSEYFNQKFDLIFCSSVFEHLAMPWKVSIEMIKLLKLNGYVFIETHYCYGSHERPWHFFQFSENALDVLFPEKFGMVCERKGCCNLIAGRFSEYSSDYLRGTYISGLYCHSEYLGRKVKNVNDMSWDNISLEDVSKGTRYPTKNN
;
A
#
# COMPACT_ATOMS: atom_id res chain seq x y z
N MET A 1 -26.52 4.01 13.09
CA MET A 1 -25.04 3.98 13.23
C MET A 1 -24.69 4.39 14.65
N ASP A 2 -23.73 3.74 15.28
CA ASP A 2 -23.40 4.00 16.67
C ASP A 2 -22.75 5.37 16.85
N LYS A 3 -23.23 6.12 17.83
CA LYS A 3 -22.69 7.42 18.21
C LYS A 3 -21.32 7.27 18.86
N ILE A 4 -20.45 8.28 18.68
CA ILE A 4 -19.10 8.31 19.26
C ILE A 4 -18.76 9.68 19.82
N ILE A 5 -17.77 9.71 20.69
CA ILE A 5 -17.11 10.91 21.19
C ILE A 5 -15.67 10.93 20.65
N LEU A 6 -15.23 12.02 20.05
CA LEU A 6 -13.82 12.18 19.71
C LEU A 6 -13.04 12.70 20.93
N PHE A 7 -11.79 12.25 21.11
CA PHE A 7 -10.87 12.85 22.06
C PHE A 7 -9.72 13.55 21.33
N GLY A 8 -9.77 14.86 21.30
CA GLY A 8 -8.83 15.78 20.66
C GLY A 8 -9.48 16.65 19.59
N ALA A 9 -9.57 17.95 19.84
CA ALA A 9 -10.13 18.98 18.95
C ALA A 9 -9.06 19.66 18.07
N GLY A 10 -7.92 19.00 17.85
CA GLY A 10 -6.81 19.48 17.01
C GLY A 10 -6.97 19.14 15.53
N LYS A 11 -5.84 19.21 14.77
CA LYS A 11 -5.80 18.90 13.32
C LYS A 11 -6.39 17.52 12.99
N ASN A 12 -6.02 16.49 13.74
CA ASN A 12 -6.52 15.14 13.53
C ASN A 12 -8.01 15.01 13.88
N GLY A 13 -8.46 15.64 14.98
CA GLY A 13 -9.88 15.69 15.31
C GLY A 13 -10.73 16.32 14.21
N LYS A 14 -10.27 17.42 13.60
CA LYS A 14 -10.92 18.03 12.43
C LYS A 14 -10.97 17.08 11.23
N LYS A 15 -9.89 16.33 10.95
CA LYS A 15 -9.87 15.31 9.90
C LYS A 15 -10.91 14.22 10.17
N LEU A 16 -10.94 13.69 11.38
CA LEU A 16 -11.85 12.60 11.75
C LEU A 16 -13.31 13.03 11.82
N LEU A 17 -13.61 14.29 12.11
CA LEU A 17 -14.98 14.81 11.98
C LEU A 17 -15.52 14.62 10.56
N GLY A 18 -14.71 14.84 9.51
CA GLY A 18 -15.13 14.59 8.13
C GLY A 18 -15.32 13.11 7.78
N VAL A 19 -14.74 12.20 8.59
CA VAL A 19 -14.87 10.75 8.39
C VAL A 19 -16.09 10.18 9.13
N TYR A 20 -16.30 10.65 10.36
CA TYR A 20 -17.36 10.14 11.23
C TYR A 20 -18.68 10.90 11.13
N ASP A 21 -18.62 12.12 10.58
CA ASP A 21 -19.77 12.98 10.26
C ASP A 21 -20.79 13.05 11.43
N ASP A 22 -22.06 12.75 11.17
CA ASP A 22 -23.20 12.84 12.10
C ASP A 22 -23.12 11.86 13.30
N ARG A 23 -22.16 10.96 13.31
CA ARG A 23 -21.91 10.05 14.43
C ARG A 23 -21.23 10.72 15.62
N VAL A 24 -20.54 11.85 15.42
CA VAL A 24 -19.83 12.54 16.51
C VAL A 24 -20.81 13.43 17.28
N VAL A 25 -21.05 13.12 18.56
CA VAL A 25 -21.98 13.89 19.39
C VAL A 25 -21.30 14.94 20.26
N ALA A 26 -20.01 14.74 20.61
CA ALA A 26 -19.19 15.71 21.32
C ALA A 26 -17.71 15.42 21.09
N ILE A 27 -16.85 16.37 21.46
CA ILE A 27 -15.38 16.23 21.38
C ILE A 27 -14.81 16.53 22.76
N ILE A 28 -14.04 15.60 23.33
CA ILE A 28 -13.27 15.87 24.53
C ILE A 28 -11.95 16.56 24.13
N ASP A 29 -11.57 17.63 24.84
CA ASP A 29 -10.23 18.22 24.70
C ASP A 29 -9.77 18.71 26.09
N ASN A 30 -8.49 18.44 26.42
CA ASN A 30 -7.90 18.84 27.71
C ASN A 30 -7.52 20.33 27.76
N ASP A 31 -7.53 21.02 26.61
CA ASP A 31 -7.31 22.45 26.52
C ASP A 31 -8.57 23.20 27.02
N LYS A 32 -8.45 23.78 28.21
CA LYS A 32 -9.56 24.53 28.86
C LYS A 32 -10.06 25.72 28.04
N ILE A 33 -9.22 26.27 27.15
CA ILE A 33 -9.61 27.41 26.29
C ILE A 33 -10.62 26.96 25.23
N LYS A 34 -10.54 25.71 24.81
CA LYS A 34 -11.46 25.14 23.79
C LYS A 34 -12.76 24.61 24.40
N GLN A 35 -12.73 24.24 25.67
CA GLN A 35 -13.92 23.69 26.36
C GLN A 35 -15.05 24.73 26.38
N GLY A 36 -16.27 24.29 26.12
CA GLY A 36 -17.46 25.13 26.00
C GLY A 36 -17.65 25.80 24.64
N SER A 37 -16.68 25.67 23.72
CA SER A 37 -16.81 26.11 22.33
C SER A 37 -17.33 25.02 21.40
N LEU A 38 -17.55 25.35 20.14
CA LEU A 38 -17.98 24.41 19.10
C LEU A 38 -16.87 24.22 18.04
N LEU A 39 -16.71 22.99 17.56
CA LEU A 39 -15.94 22.68 16.39
C LEU A 39 -16.86 22.07 15.32
N ASN A 40 -17.07 22.78 14.21
CA ASN A 40 -18.05 22.42 13.16
C ASN A 40 -19.46 22.12 13.72
N GLY A 41 -19.92 22.90 14.70
CA GLY A 41 -21.22 22.70 15.35
C GLY A 41 -21.25 21.63 16.45
N ILE A 42 -20.16 20.86 16.65
CA ILE A 42 -20.06 19.84 17.68
C ILE A 42 -19.45 20.43 18.97
N PRO A 43 -20.06 20.21 20.15
CA PRO A 43 -19.57 20.78 21.42
C PRO A 43 -18.22 20.17 21.82
N ILE A 44 -17.31 21.05 22.29
CA ILE A 44 -16.06 20.64 22.93
C ILE A 44 -16.29 20.62 24.45
N ILE A 45 -16.10 19.47 25.07
CA ILE A 45 -16.39 19.20 26.47
C ILE A 45 -15.13 18.80 27.26
N SER A 46 -15.20 18.87 28.58
CA SER A 46 -14.17 18.28 29.45
C SER A 46 -14.36 16.77 29.59
N LEU A 47 -13.29 16.08 30.03
CA LEU A 47 -13.42 14.67 30.39
C LEU A 47 -14.37 14.43 31.57
N ASP A 48 -14.48 15.39 32.49
CA ASP A 48 -15.44 15.29 33.60
C ASP A 48 -16.88 15.38 33.09
N THR A 49 -17.18 16.30 32.18
CA THR A 49 -18.51 16.37 31.52
C THR A 49 -18.85 15.08 30.77
N TYR A 50 -17.84 14.44 30.13
CA TYR A 50 -18.05 13.13 29.51
C TYR A 50 -18.47 12.08 30.53
N VAL A 51 -17.78 11.99 31.66
CA VAL A 51 -18.10 11.02 32.72
C VAL A 51 -19.54 11.24 33.26
N GLU A 52 -19.95 12.50 33.42
CA GLU A 52 -21.27 12.86 33.95
C GLU A 52 -22.41 12.61 32.95
N SER A 53 -22.21 12.85 31.65
CA SER A 53 -23.32 12.96 30.71
C SER A 53 -23.23 12.03 29.48
N TYR A 54 -22.08 11.41 29.22
CA TYR A 54 -21.82 10.67 27.98
C TYR A 54 -21.10 9.32 28.19
N SER A 55 -20.99 8.83 29.44
CA SER A 55 -20.15 7.67 29.81
C SER A 55 -20.42 6.38 29.03
N GLU A 56 -21.64 6.20 28.52
CA GLU A 56 -22.02 5.03 27.70
C GLU A 56 -21.56 5.10 26.24
N ILE A 57 -21.14 6.30 25.76
CA ILE A 57 -20.77 6.50 24.37
C ILE A 57 -19.27 6.22 24.22
N PRO A 58 -18.86 5.37 23.25
CA PRO A 58 -17.45 5.03 23.07
C PRO A 58 -16.61 6.24 22.65
N ILE A 59 -15.38 6.28 23.17
CA ILE A 59 -14.39 7.31 22.83
C ILE A 59 -13.51 6.83 21.67
N VAL A 60 -13.32 7.70 20.67
CA VAL A 60 -12.34 7.54 19.60
C VAL A 60 -11.25 8.58 19.81
N ILE A 61 -10.03 8.14 20.12
CA ILE A 61 -8.89 9.03 20.35
C ILE A 61 -8.38 9.55 19.02
N ALA A 62 -8.39 10.86 18.85
CA ALA A 62 -8.08 11.62 17.64
C ALA A 62 -6.76 12.40 17.74
N THR A 63 -5.78 11.88 18.46
CA THR A 63 -4.48 12.53 18.65
C THR A 63 -3.32 11.54 18.74
N LEU A 64 -2.17 11.89 18.20
CA LEU A 64 -0.93 11.11 18.32
C LEU A 64 -0.37 11.07 19.76
N LYS A 65 -0.85 11.93 20.65
CA LYS A 65 -0.61 11.87 22.11
C LYS A 65 -1.47 10.82 22.81
N TYR A 66 -1.88 9.78 22.11
CA TYR A 66 -2.81 8.75 22.61
C TYR A 66 -2.33 8.06 23.88
N LYS A 67 -1.02 7.91 24.12
CA LYS A 67 -0.50 7.26 25.32
C LYS A 67 -0.90 8.02 26.62
N GLU A 68 -0.81 9.34 26.59
CA GLU A 68 -1.20 10.22 27.69
C GLU A 68 -2.71 10.11 27.93
N ILE A 69 -3.48 10.18 26.86
CA ILE A 69 -4.95 10.06 26.91
C ILE A 69 -5.38 8.67 27.44
N VAL A 70 -4.79 7.61 26.93
CA VAL A 70 -5.08 6.24 27.40
C VAL A 70 -4.77 6.08 28.89
N TYR A 71 -3.67 6.67 29.35
CA TYR A 71 -3.31 6.65 30.78
C TYR A 71 -4.37 7.39 31.62
N GLU A 72 -4.80 8.57 31.17
CA GLU A 72 -5.85 9.38 31.81
C GLU A 72 -7.19 8.64 31.89
N LEU A 73 -7.64 8.05 30.76
CA LEU A 73 -8.87 7.26 30.70
C LEU A 73 -8.83 6.06 31.64
N LYS A 74 -7.74 5.31 31.65
CA LYS A 74 -7.54 4.17 32.57
C LYS A 74 -7.61 4.58 34.02
N LYS A 75 -6.98 5.72 34.40
CA LYS A 75 -7.02 6.26 35.73
C LYS A 75 -8.44 6.61 36.22
N LYS A 76 -9.33 7.04 35.30
CA LYS A 76 -10.74 7.30 35.55
C LYS A 76 -11.65 6.05 35.43
N GLY A 77 -11.06 4.86 35.19
CA GLY A 77 -11.82 3.61 35.03
C GLY A 77 -12.54 3.46 33.67
N ILE A 78 -12.29 4.37 32.71
CA ILE A 78 -12.94 4.35 31.41
C ILE A 78 -12.24 3.30 30.56
N ARG A 79 -13.00 2.36 29.97
CA ARG A 79 -12.47 1.23 29.18
C ARG A 79 -13.03 1.21 27.76
N ASN A 80 -14.15 1.89 27.49
CA ASN A 80 -14.79 1.92 26.17
C ASN A 80 -14.16 2.99 25.28
N TYR A 81 -12.91 2.74 24.84
CA TYR A 81 -12.20 3.63 23.92
C TYR A 81 -11.34 2.83 22.93
N ARG A 82 -11.04 3.47 21.80
CA ARG A 82 -10.04 3.02 20.84
C ARG A 82 -9.22 4.20 20.30
N VAL A 83 -8.03 3.91 19.82
CA VAL A 83 -7.24 4.86 19.02
C VAL A 83 -7.68 4.74 17.58
N ASP A 84 -7.86 5.85 16.88
CA ASP A 84 -8.27 5.81 15.48
C ASP A 84 -7.12 5.39 14.55
N ASP A 85 -7.38 4.43 13.69
CA ASP A 85 -6.37 3.86 12.80
C ASP A 85 -5.86 4.86 11.76
N LEU A 86 -6.70 5.81 11.32
CA LEU A 86 -6.31 6.86 10.37
C LEU A 86 -5.25 7.84 10.92
N LEU A 87 -5.00 7.82 12.24
CA LEU A 87 -3.89 8.58 12.83
C LEU A 87 -2.52 8.06 12.38
N PHE A 88 -2.43 6.80 11.97
CA PHE A 88 -1.19 6.15 11.55
C PHE A 88 -0.95 6.23 10.04
N GLN A 89 -1.90 6.79 9.29
CA GLN A 89 -1.68 7.17 7.90
C GLN A 89 -0.66 8.31 7.83
N THR A 90 0.31 8.19 6.93
CA THR A 90 1.30 9.24 6.68
C THR A 90 1.21 9.76 5.25
N ASN A 91 1.57 11.04 5.05
CA ASN A 91 1.69 11.62 3.72
C ASN A 91 3.04 11.26 3.04
N ASP A 92 3.94 10.58 3.75
CA ASP A 92 5.24 10.17 3.20
C ASP A 92 5.12 8.91 2.33
N VAL A 93 4.04 8.15 2.48
CA VAL A 93 3.71 7.00 1.62
C VAL A 93 2.68 7.44 0.59
N TYR A 94 3.03 7.29 -0.68
CA TYR A 94 2.15 7.64 -1.78
C TYR A 94 1.00 6.63 -1.91
N GLN A 95 -0.20 7.11 -2.23
CA GLN A 95 -1.39 6.30 -2.47
C GLN A 95 -2.01 6.68 -3.80
N ASP A 96 -2.31 5.71 -4.65
CA ASP A 96 -3.00 5.91 -5.92
C ASP A 96 -4.26 5.06 -5.96
N SER A 97 -5.42 5.71 -5.86
CA SER A 97 -6.72 5.04 -5.85
C SER A 97 -7.10 4.39 -7.18
N THR A 98 -6.40 4.72 -8.28
CA THR A 98 -6.68 4.17 -9.60
C THR A 98 -6.15 2.75 -9.75
N ILE A 99 -4.97 2.49 -9.17
CA ILE A 99 -4.25 1.21 -9.30
C ILE A 99 -4.07 0.48 -7.98
N ASN A 100 -4.81 0.86 -6.94
CA ASN A 100 -4.79 0.17 -5.65
C ASN A 100 -5.35 -1.25 -5.76
N HIS A 101 -5.19 -2.05 -4.72
CA HIS A 101 -5.60 -3.45 -4.64
C HIS A 101 -7.03 -3.72 -5.15
N ASP A 102 -7.97 -2.83 -4.87
CA ASP A 102 -9.38 -3.01 -5.26
C ASP A 102 -9.66 -2.67 -6.73
N ASN A 103 -8.84 -1.81 -7.36
CA ASN A 103 -9.17 -1.18 -8.64
C ASN A 103 -8.22 -1.52 -9.81
N TRP A 104 -7.01 -2.00 -9.54
CA TRP A 104 -5.98 -2.19 -10.56
C TRP A 104 -6.41 -3.09 -11.71
N ILE A 105 -7.10 -4.20 -11.42
CA ILE A 105 -7.50 -5.16 -12.46
C ILE A 105 -8.56 -4.57 -13.39
N ASP A 106 -9.50 -3.80 -12.85
CA ASP A 106 -10.51 -3.10 -13.65
C ASP A 106 -9.87 -2.02 -14.52
N PHE A 107 -8.93 -1.25 -13.96
CA PHE A 107 -8.16 -0.25 -14.70
C PHE A 107 -7.40 -0.89 -15.87
N LEU A 108 -6.68 -2.00 -15.65
CA LEU A 108 -5.92 -2.69 -16.68
C LEU A 108 -6.85 -3.32 -17.74
N SER A 109 -7.94 -3.94 -17.32
CA SER A 109 -8.89 -4.57 -18.28
C SER A 109 -9.54 -3.54 -19.19
N VAL A 110 -9.97 -2.39 -18.68
CA VAL A 110 -10.54 -1.31 -19.51
C VAL A 110 -9.53 -0.83 -20.56
N LYS A 111 -8.26 -0.79 -20.23
CA LYS A 111 -7.20 -0.30 -21.11
C LYS A 111 -6.75 -1.35 -22.14
N PHE A 112 -6.60 -2.62 -21.74
CA PHE A 112 -5.91 -3.66 -22.50
C PHE A 112 -6.80 -4.81 -22.99
N ASN A 113 -8.05 -4.97 -22.51
CA ASN A 113 -8.94 -6.01 -23.01
C ASN A 113 -9.56 -5.62 -24.37
N LYS A 114 -8.72 -5.66 -25.42
CA LYS A 114 -9.10 -5.29 -26.80
C LYS A 114 -8.54 -6.32 -27.79
N PRO A 115 -9.22 -6.56 -28.93
CA PRO A 115 -8.67 -7.41 -30.00
C PRO A 115 -7.28 -6.98 -30.44
N GLY A 116 -6.38 -7.95 -30.61
CA GLY A 116 -4.99 -7.72 -31.03
C GLY A 116 -4.03 -7.23 -29.93
N MET A 117 -4.51 -7.03 -28.70
CA MET A 117 -3.65 -6.80 -27.54
C MET A 117 -3.14 -8.13 -26.98
N HIS A 118 -1.84 -8.21 -26.70
CA HIS A 118 -1.20 -9.35 -26.06
C HIS A 118 -0.96 -9.05 -24.59
N VAL A 119 -1.50 -9.88 -23.71
CA VAL A 119 -1.45 -9.73 -22.26
C VAL A 119 -0.76 -10.94 -21.64
N LEU A 120 0.22 -10.72 -20.80
CA LEU A 120 0.93 -11.76 -20.04
C LEU A 120 0.69 -11.57 -18.55
N GLU A 121 0.16 -12.59 -17.88
CA GLU A 121 0.15 -12.69 -16.41
C GLU A 121 1.30 -13.59 -15.95
N VAL A 122 2.19 -13.05 -15.11
CA VAL A 122 3.25 -13.80 -14.43
C VAL A 122 2.79 -14.15 -13.03
N GLY A 123 2.78 -15.44 -12.69
CA GLY A 123 2.15 -15.96 -11.47
C GLY A 123 0.65 -16.22 -11.67
N SER A 124 0.28 -16.77 -12.83
CA SER A 124 -1.11 -16.90 -13.25
C SER A 124 -1.88 -18.07 -12.60
N ARG A 125 -1.19 -18.97 -11.90
CA ARG A 125 -1.80 -20.16 -11.31
C ARG A 125 -2.86 -19.80 -10.27
N ILE A 126 -4.05 -20.36 -10.41
CA ILE A 126 -5.12 -20.14 -9.44
C ILE A 126 -4.80 -20.86 -8.14
N VAL A 127 -4.48 -20.09 -7.08
CA VAL A 127 -4.20 -20.58 -5.73
C VAL A 127 -5.33 -20.21 -4.77
N THR A 128 -5.80 -18.97 -4.82
CA THR A 128 -6.81 -18.42 -3.90
C THR A 128 -8.21 -18.28 -4.50
N GLY A 129 -8.42 -18.82 -5.72
CA GLY A 129 -9.72 -18.85 -6.39
C GLY A 129 -10.01 -17.69 -7.33
N SER A 130 -9.16 -16.64 -7.38
CA SER A 130 -9.29 -15.57 -8.39
C SER A 130 -8.69 -16.00 -9.73
N CYS A 131 -9.33 -15.58 -10.84
CA CYS A 131 -8.87 -15.83 -12.20
C CYS A 131 -8.98 -14.55 -13.02
N ASN A 132 -7.83 -13.95 -13.32
CA ASN A 132 -7.79 -12.68 -14.05
C ASN A 132 -8.02 -12.84 -15.56
N ARG A 133 -7.85 -14.05 -16.13
CA ARG A 133 -8.08 -14.33 -17.55
C ARG A 133 -9.45 -13.86 -18.03
N ASN A 134 -10.48 -14.03 -17.20
CA ASN A 134 -11.85 -13.64 -17.56
C ASN A 134 -12.03 -12.12 -17.72
N ARG A 135 -11.08 -11.33 -17.25
CA ARG A 135 -11.04 -9.86 -17.44
C ARG A 135 -10.44 -9.45 -18.78
N PHE A 136 -9.81 -10.41 -19.51
CA PHE A 136 -9.12 -10.17 -20.78
C PHE A 136 -9.67 -11.09 -21.90
N ASP A 137 -10.98 -11.31 -21.93
CA ASP A 137 -11.68 -12.22 -22.87
C ASP A 137 -11.60 -11.81 -24.35
N LYS A 138 -11.23 -10.53 -24.62
CA LYS A 138 -11.04 -9.99 -26.00
C LYS A 138 -9.57 -9.90 -26.40
N ALA A 139 -8.65 -9.91 -25.45
CA ALA A 139 -7.22 -9.85 -25.69
C ALA A 139 -6.65 -11.28 -25.85
N GLU A 140 -5.46 -11.37 -26.42
CA GLU A 140 -4.67 -12.60 -26.44
C GLU A 140 -3.94 -12.73 -25.10
N TYR A 141 -4.59 -13.40 -24.17
CA TYR A 141 -4.07 -13.61 -22.82
C TYR A 141 -3.21 -14.86 -22.74
N THR A 142 -2.05 -14.75 -22.08
CA THR A 142 -1.15 -15.86 -21.74
C THR A 142 -0.90 -15.88 -20.25
N GLY A 143 -1.10 -17.03 -19.61
CA GLY A 143 -0.75 -17.27 -18.21
C GLY A 143 0.58 -18.00 -18.10
N PHE A 144 1.48 -17.47 -17.28
CA PHE A 144 2.81 -18.04 -16.98
C PHE A 144 2.96 -18.27 -15.47
N ASP A 145 3.46 -19.44 -15.06
CA ASP A 145 3.73 -19.75 -13.66
C ASP A 145 4.93 -20.72 -13.54
N TYR A 146 5.54 -20.76 -12.37
CA TYR A 146 6.60 -21.72 -12.06
C TYR A 146 6.08 -23.16 -12.00
N TYR A 147 4.84 -23.36 -11.53
CA TYR A 147 4.19 -24.66 -11.44
C TYR A 147 3.01 -24.76 -12.41
N SER A 148 2.76 -25.98 -12.89
CA SER A 148 1.54 -26.26 -13.66
C SER A 148 0.28 -26.14 -12.80
N GLY A 149 -0.82 -25.74 -13.42
CA GLY A 149 -2.10 -25.61 -12.74
C GLY A 149 -3.17 -24.94 -13.58
N ALA A 150 -4.31 -24.70 -12.99
CA ALA A 150 -5.39 -23.97 -13.64
C ALA A 150 -4.93 -22.54 -14.00
N ASN A 151 -5.30 -22.05 -15.18
CA ASN A 151 -4.92 -20.74 -15.74
C ASN A 151 -3.45 -20.60 -16.20
N VAL A 152 -2.67 -21.68 -16.23
CA VAL A 152 -1.27 -21.68 -16.67
C VAL A 152 -1.15 -22.26 -18.07
N ASP A 153 -0.68 -21.46 -19.03
CA ASP A 153 -0.41 -21.87 -20.41
C ASP A 153 1.05 -22.30 -20.56
N ILE A 154 1.97 -21.63 -19.89
CA ILE A 154 3.42 -21.87 -19.97
C ILE A 154 3.96 -22.00 -18.55
N VAL A 155 4.68 -23.11 -18.32
CA VAL A 155 5.39 -23.39 -17.06
C VAL A 155 6.86 -23.04 -17.23
N GLY A 156 7.42 -22.24 -16.30
CA GLY A 156 8.81 -21.86 -16.39
C GLY A 156 9.32 -21.00 -15.23
N ASP A 157 10.59 -20.66 -15.29
CA ASP A 157 11.25 -19.79 -14.33
C ASP A 157 11.21 -18.32 -14.81
N ALA A 158 10.57 -17.45 -14.04
CA ALA A 158 10.46 -16.02 -14.37
C ALA A 158 11.81 -15.31 -14.48
N HIS A 159 12.88 -15.83 -13.85
CA HIS A 159 14.24 -15.29 -13.99
C HIS A 159 14.84 -15.49 -15.39
N ARG A 160 14.14 -16.25 -16.24
CA ARG A 160 14.49 -16.54 -17.65
C ARG A 160 13.28 -16.29 -18.57
N LEU A 161 12.36 -15.43 -18.15
CA LEU A 161 11.04 -15.26 -18.77
C LEU A 161 11.10 -15.03 -20.27
N SER A 162 12.07 -14.24 -20.76
CA SER A 162 12.19 -13.94 -22.20
C SER A 162 12.58 -15.13 -23.07
N GLU A 163 13.09 -16.22 -22.49
CA GLU A 163 13.44 -17.43 -23.26
C GLU A 163 12.20 -18.25 -23.65
N TYR A 164 11.07 -18.04 -23.02
CA TYR A 164 9.83 -18.78 -23.28
C TYR A 164 8.97 -18.15 -24.39
N PHE A 165 9.32 -16.94 -24.86
CA PHE A 165 8.46 -16.17 -25.77
C PHE A 165 9.22 -15.61 -26.96
N ASN A 166 8.64 -15.78 -28.15
CA ASN A 166 9.08 -15.11 -29.38
C ASN A 166 8.32 -13.80 -29.68
N GLN A 167 7.22 -13.57 -28.96
CA GLN A 167 6.35 -12.41 -29.11
C GLN A 167 6.59 -11.36 -28.02
N LYS A 168 6.09 -10.14 -28.25
CA LYS A 168 6.08 -9.05 -27.31
C LYS A 168 4.66 -8.76 -26.84
N PHE A 169 4.54 -8.17 -25.65
CA PHE A 169 3.27 -7.92 -24.96
C PHE A 169 2.97 -6.43 -24.85
N ASP A 170 1.69 -6.09 -24.92
CA ASP A 170 1.17 -4.75 -24.65
C ASP A 170 1.06 -4.50 -23.16
N LEU A 171 0.77 -5.56 -22.40
CA LEU A 171 0.72 -5.57 -20.94
C LEU A 171 1.39 -6.84 -20.40
N ILE A 172 2.27 -6.66 -19.43
CA ILE A 172 2.74 -7.73 -18.53
C ILE A 172 2.33 -7.33 -17.12
N PHE A 173 1.61 -8.20 -16.42
CA PHE A 173 1.25 -7.92 -15.04
C PHE A 173 1.53 -9.10 -14.11
N CYS A 174 1.67 -8.79 -12.83
CA CYS A 174 2.04 -9.73 -11.80
C CYS A 174 1.45 -9.25 -10.46
N SER A 175 0.72 -10.12 -9.76
CA SER A 175 0.16 -9.84 -8.44
C SER A 175 0.59 -10.91 -7.45
N SER A 176 1.14 -10.50 -6.30
CA SER A 176 1.60 -11.37 -5.20
C SER A 176 2.60 -12.46 -5.66
N VAL A 177 3.64 -12.05 -6.41
CA VAL A 177 4.72 -12.93 -6.89
C VAL A 177 6.10 -12.36 -6.61
N PHE A 178 6.27 -11.03 -6.67
CA PHE A 178 7.60 -10.41 -6.55
C PHE A 178 8.25 -10.69 -5.19
N GLU A 179 7.49 -10.83 -4.13
CA GLU A 179 7.94 -11.23 -2.80
C GLU A 179 8.57 -12.64 -2.77
N HIS A 180 8.22 -13.49 -3.75
CA HIS A 180 8.69 -14.86 -3.90
C HIS A 180 9.83 -15.02 -4.91
N LEU A 181 10.25 -13.95 -5.58
CA LEU A 181 11.36 -13.97 -6.54
C LEU A 181 12.68 -13.77 -5.82
N ALA A 182 13.61 -14.72 -5.98
CA ALA A 182 14.93 -14.64 -5.37
C ALA A 182 15.79 -13.50 -5.95
N MET A 183 15.58 -13.14 -7.22
CA MET A 183 16.32 -12.09 -7.95
C MET A 183 15.34 -11.20 -8.74
N PRO A 184 14.48 -10.39 -8.07
CA PRO A 184 13.45 -9.59 -8.73
C PRO A 184 14.03 -8.61 -9.78
N TRP A 185 15.25 -8.14 -9.58
CA TRP A 185 15.98 -7.31 -10.56
C TRP A 185 16.29 -8.03 -11.88
N LYS A 186 16.47 -9.35 -11.90
CA LYS A 186 16.57 -10.11 -13.15
C LYS A 186 15.23 -10.22 -13.84
N VAL A 187 14.18 -10.53 -13.08
CA VAL A 187 12.83 -10.65 -13.63
C VAL A 187 12.34 -9.34 -14.23
N SER A 188 12.68 -8.20 -13.64
CA SER A 188 12.34 -6.89 -14.22
C SER A 188 12.95 -6.68 -15.60
N ILE A 189 14.23 -7.04 -15.81
CA ILE A 189 14.88 -6.99 -17.13
C ILE A 189 14.17 -7.93 -18.13
N GLU A 190 13.84 -9.15 -17.69
CA GLU A 190 13.16 -10.12 -18.54
C GLU A 190 11.76 -9.61 -18.98
N MET A 191 11.00 -9.01 -18.08
CA MET A 191 9.73 -8.36 -18.41
C MET A 191 9.92 -7.21 -19.40
N ILE A 192 10.90 -6.32 -19.17
CA ILE A 192 11.18 -5.18 -20.07
C ILE A 192 11.56 -5.66 -21.47
N LYS A 193 12.34 -6.74 -21.59
CA LYS A 193 12.67 -7.35 -22.88
C LYS A 193 11.43 -7.77 -23.65
N LEU A 194 10.41 -8.26 -22.98
CA LEU A 194 9.16 -8.77 -23.57
C LEU A 194 8.12 -7.67 -23.83
N LEU A 195 8.27 -6.47 -23.30
CA LEU A 195 7.35 -5.38 -23.59
C LEU A 195 7.53 -4.84 -25.01
N LYS A 196 6.40 -4.57 -25.69
CA LYS A 196 6.37 -3.71 -26.88
C LYS A 196 6.80 -2.28 -26.49
N LEU A 197 7.23 -1.48 -27.48
CA LEU A 197 7.34 -0.03 -27.28
C LEU A 197 5.94 0.52 -26.94
N ASN A 198 5.83 1.37 -25.94
CA ASN A 198 4.58 1.83 -25.31
C ASN A 198 3.77 0.73 -24.59
N GLY A 199 4.31 -0.48 -24.43
CA GLY A 199 3.75 -1.51 -23.58
C GLY A 199 3.94 -1.19 -22.09
N TYR A 200 3.12 -1.82 -21.25
CA TYR A 200 3.06 -1.54 -19.83
C TYR A 200 3.42 -2.75 -18.98
N VAL A 201 4.07 -2.49 -17.86
CA VAL A 201 4.23 -3.45 -16.77
C VAL A 201 3.41 -2.98 -15.57
N PHE A 202 2.69 -3.88 -14.94
CA PHE A 202 2.03 -3.65 -13.66
C PHE A 202 2.48 -4.69 -12.64
N ILE A 203 2.85 -4.22 -11.45
CA ILE A 203 3.22 -5.06 -10.31
C ILE A 203 2.39 -4.66 -9.11
N GLU A 204 1.75 -5.64 -8.50
CA GLU A 204 1.23 -5.55 -7.13
C GLU A 204 1.96 -6.59 -6.27
N THR A 205 2.40 -6.21 -5.08
CA THR A 205 3.09 -7.10 -4.15
C THR A 205 2.93 -6.61 -2.71
N HIS A 206 3.48 -7.32 -1.74
CA HIS A 206 3.36 -6.94 -0.34
C HIS A 206 4.39 -5.87 0.05
N TYR A 207 3.88 -4.75 0.62
CA TYR A 207 4.69 -3.80 1.37
C TYR A 207 4.97 -4.35 2.79
N CYS A 208 3.93 -4.88 3.46
CA CYS A 208 4.06 -5.57 4.74
C CYS A 208 2.96 -6.62 4.87
N TYR A 209 3.36 -7.87 4.99
CA TYR A 209 2.44 -8.98 5.19
C TYR A 209 3.06 -10.07 6.07
N GLY A 210 2.21 -10.97 6.59
CA GLY A 210 2.66 -12.12 7.36
C GLY A 210 3.55 -13.04 6.52
N SER A 211 4.57 -13.62 7.15
CA SER A 211 5.45 -14.58 6.48
C SER A 211 4.68 -15.81 6.00
N HIS A 212 4.77 -16.12 4.71
CA HIS A 212 4.08 -17.22 4.05
C HIS A 212 4.96 -17.88 3.00
N GLU A 213 4.56 -19.03 2.47
CA GLU A 213 5.24 -19.81 1.41
C GLU A 213 6.76 -20.00 1.61
N ARG A 214 7.22 -20.14 2.84
CA ARG A 214 8.63 -20.38 3.14
C ARG A 214 9.14 -21.66 2.49
N PRO A 215 10.39 -21.68 1.98
CA PRO A 215 11.45 -20.65 2.12
C PRO A 215 11.40 -19.51 1.06
N TRP A 216 10.40 -19.44 0.20
CA TRP A 216 10.36 -18.53 -0.94
C TRP A 216 9.77 -17.16 -0.65
N HIS A 217 9.61 -16.76 0.58
CA HIS A 217 9.28 -15.39 0.96
C HIS A 217 10.58 -14.61 1.19
N PHE A 218 11.08 -13.94 0.14
CA PHE A 218 12.39 -13.29 0.14
C PHE A 218 12.33 -11.80 0.44
N PHE A 219 11.31 -11.10 -0.05
CA PHE A 219 11.24 -9.65 0.00
C PHE A 219 9.87 -9.13 0.42
N GLN A 220 9.86 -7.85 0.81
CA GLN A 220 8.69 -6.99 0.91
C GLN A 220 9.09 -5.65 0.30
N PHE A 221 8.23 -5.06 -0.52
CA PHE A 221 8.57 -3.93 -1.37
C PHE A 221 7.77 -2.68 -1.00
N SER A 222 8.42 -1.53 -0.86
CA SER A 222 7.75 -0.25 -0.98
C SER A 222 7.48 0.07 -2.45
N GLU A 223 6.58 1.03 -2.70
CA GLU A 223 6.33 1.55 -4.06
C GLU A 223 7.59 2.13 -4.70
N ASN A 224 8.52 2.63 -3.89
CA ASN A 224 9.81 3.11 -4.36
C ASN A 224 10.78 1.96 -4.71
N ALA A 225 10.72 0.84 -4.00
CA ALA A 225 11.51 -0.34 -4.33
C ALA A 225 11.08 -0.92 -5.69
N LEU A 226 9.77 -0.91 -5.98
CA LEU A 226 9.26 -1.32 -7.29
C LEU A 226 9.70 -0.36 -8.40
N ASP A 227 9.68 0.95 -8.17
CA ASP A 227 10.14 1.96 -9.13
C ASP A 227 11.63 1.76 -9.49
N VAL A 228 12.47 1.47 -8.50
CA VAL A 228 13.90 1.15 -8.72
C VAL A 228 14.10 -0.03 -9.67
N LEU A 229 13.21 -1.03 -9.65
CA LEU A 229 13.33 -2.20 -10.52
C LEU A 229 13.08 -1.92 -12.00
N PHE A 230 12.46 -0.76 -12.35
CA PHE A 230 12.12 -0.37 -13.71
C PHE A 230 12.68 1.03 -14.06
N PRO A 231 14.02 1.22 -14.01
CA PRO A 231 14.62 2.55 -14.13
C PRO A 231 14.49 3.14 -15.53
N GLU A 232 14.49 4.49 -15.61
CA GLU A 232 14.48 5.23 -16.88
C GLU A 232 15.63 4.80 -17.82
N LYS A 233 16.78 4.40 -17.26
CA LYS A 233 17.95 3.94 -18.01
C LYS A 233 17.69 2.64 -18.78
N PHE A 234 16.73 1.83 -18.33
CA PHE A 234 16.25 0.66 -19.07
C PHE A 234 15.09 0.98 -20.02
N GLY A 235 14.79 2.26 -20.22
CA GLY A 235 13.76 2.73 -21.14
C GLY A 235 12.36 2.71 -20.55
N MET A 236 12.22 2.69 -19.23
CA MET A 236 10.94 2.69 -18.54
C MET A 236 10.61 4.08 -17.96
N VAL A 237 9.33 4.37 -17.81
CA VAL A 237 8.80 5.54 -17.09
C VAL A 237 7.74 5.09 -16.12
N CYS A 238 7.85 5.50 -14.87
CA CYS A 238 6.81 5.29 -13.87
C CYS A 238 5.60 6.18 -14.23
N GLU A 239 4.47 5.57 -14.53
CA GLU A 239 3.21 6.29 -14.79
C GLU A 239 2.43 6.48 -13.48
N ARG A 240 2.40 5.45 -12.62
CA ARG A 240 1.73 5.44 -11.33
C ARG A 240 2.42 4.51 -10.37
N LYS A 241 2.40 4.83 -9.09
CA LYS A 241 2.80 3.93 -8.01
C LYS A 241 2.07 4.31 -6.73
N GLY A 242 1.96 3.39 -5.78
CA GLY A 242 1.32 3.67 -4.51
C GLY A 242 1.39 2.50 -3.55
N CYS A 243 0.85 2.75 -2.36
CA CYS A 243 0.56 1.71 -1.37
C CYS A 243 -0.90 1.80 -0.95
N CYS A 244 -1.50 0.69 -0.57
CA CYS A 244 -2.86 0.66 -0.07
C CYS A 244 -3.05 -0.33 1.06
N ASN A 245 -4.27 -0.38 1.64
CA ASN A 245 -4.65 -1.21 2.77
C ASN A 245 -3.79 -0.91 4.00
N LEU A 246 -4.08 0.25 4.65
CA LEU A 246 -3.42 0.71 5.87
C LEU A 246 -3.48 -0.37 6.96
N ILE A 247 -2.34 -0.69 7.55
CA ILE A 247 -2.21 -1.58 8.70
C ILE A 247 -2.04 -0.74 9.96
N ALA A 248 -2.98 -0.84 10.89
CA ALA A 248 -2.85 -0.27 12.23
C ALA A 248 -2.15 -1.29 13.15
N GLY A 249 -0.82 -1.24 13.15
CA GLY A 249 0.04 -2.14 13.92
C GLY A 249 0.76 -1.46 15.08
N ARG A 250 1.08 -2.22 16.13
CA ARG A 250 1.92 -1.76 17.24
C ARG A 250 2.96 -2.81 17.63
N PHE A 251 4.07 -2.36 18.18
CA PHE A 251 5.05 -3.26 18.79
C PHE A 251 4.46 -3.95 20.02
N SER A 252 4.74 -5.24 20.15
CA SER A 252 4.21 -6.07 21.24
C SER A 252 4.75 -5.64 22.62
N GLU A 253 4.12 -6.15 23.67
CA GLU A 253 4.59 -5.94 25.05
C GLU A 253 5.96 -6.63 25.32
N TYR A 254 6.39 -7.54 24.45
CA TYR A 254 7.68 -8.23 24.52
C TYR A 254 8.79 -7.55 23.71
N SER A 255 8.49 -6.43 23.05
CA SER A 255 9.48 -5.65 22.31
C SER A 255 10.41 -4.88 23.27
N SER A 256 11.54 -4.40 22.74
CA SER A 256 12.46 -3.50 23.46
C SER A 256 11.71 -2.33 24.08
N ASP A 257 12.17 -1.84 25.23
CA ASP A 257 11.44 -0.85 26.06
C ASP A 257 11.02 0.41 25.28
N TYR A 258 11.89 0.92 24.41
CA TYR A 258 11.61 2.12 23.61
C TYR A 258 10.55 1.92 22.51
N LEU A 259 10.28 0.66 22.12
CA LEU A 259 9.30 0.30 21.10
C LEU A 259 7.97 -0.17 21.71
N ARG A 260 8.00 -0.76 22.91
CA ARG A 260 6.86 -1.45 23.53
C ARG A 260 5.56 -0.64 23.46
N GLY A 261 4.53 -1.25 22.85
CA GLY A 261 3.22 -0.63 22.69
C GLY A 261 3.17 0.59 21.78
N THR A 262 4.28 0.94 21.09
CA THR A 262 4.32 2.04 20.13
C THR A 262 3.67 1.61 18.83
N TYR A 263 2.72 2.41 18.32
CA TYR A 263 2.13 2.23 17.01
C TYR A 263 3.10 2.60 15.90
N ILE A 264 2.95 1.92 14.76
CA ILE A 264 3.74 2.15 13.55
C ILE A 264 2.90 3.00 12.59
N SER A 265 3.44 4.14 12.15
CA SER A 265 2.81 4.97 11.14
C SER A 265 3.31 4.59 9.74
N GLY A 266 2.46 4.71 8.73
CA GLY A 266 2.82 4.46 7.33
C GLY A 266 3.03 2.99 7.00
N LEU A 267 2.36 2.07 7.71
CA LEU A 267 2.40 0.65 7.41
C LEU A 267 1.21 0.28 6.54
N TYR A 268 1.48 -0.33 5.38
CA TYR A 268 0.48 -0.74 4.41
C TYR A 268 0.66 -2.22 4.05
N CYS A 269 -0.40 -2.86 3.53
CA CYS A 269 -0.33 -4.24 3.10
C CYS A 269 0.29 -4.37 1.71
N HIS A 270 -0.21 -3.59 0.76
CA HIS A 270 0.16 -3.71 -0.65
C HIS A 270 0.93 -2.50 -1.15
N SER A 271 1.75 -2.74 -2.14
CA SER A 271 2.40 -1.73 -2.97
C SER A 271 2.17 -2.03 -4.44
N GLU A 272 1.88 -1.00 -5.21
CA GLU A 272 1.55 -1.08 -6.63
C GLU A 272 2.49 -0.19 -7.45
N TYR A 273 2.79 -0.66 -8.67
CA TYR A 273 3.59 0.04 -9.65
C TYR A 273 3.04 -0.19 -11.06
N LEU A 274 2.89 0.88 -11.82
CA LEU A 274 2.56 0.86 -13.24
C LEU A 274 3.62 1.63 -14.01
N GLY A 275 4.39 0.93 -14.84
CA GLY A 275 5.42 1.51 -15.70
C GLY A 275 5.11 1.32 -17.18
N ARG A 276 5.59 2.25 -18.01
CA ARG A 276 5.49 2.19 -19.48
C ARG A 276 6.86 2.19 -20.13
N LYS A 277 7.05 1.31 -21.10
CA LYS A 277 8.27 1.26 -21.91
C LYS A 277 8.24 2.35 -22.96
N VAL A 278 9.15 3.31 -22.88
CA VAL A 278 9.23 4.48 -23.78
C VAL A 278 10.41 4.39 -24.74
N LYS A 279 11.35 3.46 -24.51
CA LYS A 279 12.54 3.31 -25.33
C LYS A 279 13.01 1.86 -25.36
N ASN A 280 13.50 1.38 -26.49
CA ASN A 280 14.23 0.10 -26.55
C ASN A 280 15.68 0.32 -26.14
N VAL A 281 16.15 -0.48 -25.20
CA VAL A 281 17.54 -0.51 -24.70
C VAL A 281 18.06 -1.93 -24.87
N ASN A 282 19.19 -2.09 -25.56
CA ASN A 282 19.75 -3.41 -25.88
C ASN A 282 20.61 -3.98 -24.74
N ASP A 283 21.41 -3.13 -24.09
CA ASP A 283 22.34 -3.54 -23.02
C ASP A 283 21.82 -3.12 -21.66
N MET A 284 20.80 -3.83 -21.18
CA MET A 284 20.30 -3.64 -19.81
C MET A 284 21.16 -4.46 -18.84
N SER A 285 21.94 -3.78 -18.00
CA SER A 285 22.72 -4.40 -16.93
C SER A 285 22.61 -3.57 -15.66
N TRP A 286 22.37 -4.25 -14.55
CA TRP A 286 22.37 -3.61 -13.22
C TRP A 286 23.74 -3.06 -12.83
N ASP A 287 24.85 -3.59 -13.39
CA ASP A 287 26.19 -3.06 -13.16
C ASP A 287 26.37 -1.64 -13.71
N ASN A 288 25.50 -1.22 -14.63
CA ASN A 288 25.49 0.11 -15.23
C ASN A 288 24.53 1.11 -14.54
N ILE A 289 23.84 0.70 -13.49
CA ILE A 289 22.89 1.55 -12.75
C ILE A 289 23.59 2.18 -11.54
N SER A 290 23.61 3.50 -11.48
CA SER A 290 24.06 4.26 -10.31
C SER A 290 22.91 4.62 -9.37
N LEU A 291 23.22 5.08 -8.17
CA LEU A 291 22.20 5.55 -7.23
C LEU A 291 21.42 6.73 -7.81
N GLU A 292 22.08 7.62 -8.54
CA GLU A 292 21.49 8.80 -9.16
C GLU A 292 20.51 8.45 -10.28
N ASP A 293 20.65 7.27 -10.92
CA ASP A 293 19.73 6.78 -11.94
C ASP A 293 18.37 6.35 -11.34
N VAL A 294 18.32 6.01 -10.05
CA VAL A 294 17.15 5.43 -9.38
C VAL A 294 16.63 6.27 -8.22
N SER A 295 17.40 7.26 -7.76
CA SER A 295 16.99 8.14 -6.64
C SER A 295 17.46 9.57 -6.89
N LYS A 296 16.50 10.51 -6.93
CA LYS A 296 16.75 11.95 -7.19
C LYS A 296 16.93 12.77 -5.90
N GLY A 297 17.30 12.16 -4.79
CA GLY A 297 17.52 12.87 -3.54
C GLY A 297 16.99 12.11 -2.31
N THR A 298 17.15 12.73 -1.15
CA THR A 298 16.71 12.17 0.11
C THR A 298 16.18 13.27 1.03
N ARG A 299 15.19 12.95 1.87
CA ARG A 299 14.78 13.79 3.01
C ARG A 299 15.58 13.50 4.27
N TYR A 300 16.55 12.59 4.18
CA TYR A 300 17.40 12.27 5.32
C TYR A 300 18.26 13.49 5.69
N PRO A 301 18.36 13.85 6.98
CA PRO A 301 19.18 14.99 7.40
C PRO A 301 20.64 14.82 6.96
N THR A 302 21.14 15.74 6.17
CA THR A 302 22.56 15.82 5.84
C THR A 302 23.25 16.76 6.81
N LYS A 303 24.59 16.62 7.03
CA LYS A 303 25.36 17.45 7.97
C LYS A 303 25.31 18.96 7.69
N ASN A 304 24.72 19.37 6.57
CA ASN A 304 24.66 20.75 6.09
C ASN A 304 23.23 21.36 6.09
N ASN A 305 22.26 20.70 6.72
CA ASN A 305 20.89 21.21 6.91
C ASN A 305 20.53 21.23 8.39
#